data_283518894d43c86e274865bc85c7c0b4
#
_entry.id   283518894d43c86e274865bc85c7c0b4
#
_cell.length_a   1.000
_cell.length_b   1.000
_cell.length_c   1.000
_cell.angle_alpha   90.00
_cell.angle_beta   90.00
_cell.angle_gamma   90.00
#
_symmetry.space_group_name_H-M   'P 1'
#
loop_
_entity.id
_entity.type
_entity.pdbx_description
1 polymer ?
#
loop_
_entity_poly.entity_id
_entity_poly.type
_entity_poly.pdbx_seq_one_letter_code
_entity_poly.pdbx_strand_id
1 'polypeptide(L)'
;QVVFCHDKDTGLKAIIGIHNTVLGPALGGTRMWNYTNEWEALNDVLRLSRGMSFKNSISGLNLGGGKAVIIGDAKTQKTPELMTKFGQFVDSLSGKYITAEDVGMETKDMDIVSEVTKHVAGISVEKGGSGNPSPVTAYGVFMGMKAAAKYKYGSDNLEGKKVLVQGIGHVGEVLVQHLTESGAIVTVTDINEDRVHQIGAKYGAKIFTGADLYSADVDIYAPCALGATINDNTIDKIKASIIAGAANNQLANEAVHGKILKEKGILYAPDFLINAGGVINVYSEIVNWSREQVMQKTENIYNTALEIFKFADDNNITTHQAAFSMAQKRIDDTKNGLNK
;
A
#
# COMPACT_ATOMS: atom_id res chain seq x y z
N GLN A 1 -11.36 17.60 -6.83
CA GLN A 1 -11.55 18.70 -5.88
C GLN A 1 -10.34 18.79 -4.97
N VAL A 2 -9.91 20.03 -4.68
CA VAL A 2 -8.87 20.30 -3.69
C VAL A 2 -9.43 21.28 -2.68
N VAL A 3 -9.20 21.01 -1.39
CA VAL A 3 -9.68 21.83 -0.28
C VAL A 3 -8.50 22.21 0.60
N PHE A 4 -8.24 23.51 0.73
CA PHE A 4 -7.25 24.05 1.67
C PHE A 4 -7.94 24.31 3.00
N CYS A 5 -7.41 23.68 4.05
CA CYS A 5 -7.90 23.78 5.42
C CYS A 5 -6.92 24.60 6.25
N HIS A 6 -7.39 25.70 6.80
CA HIS A 6 -6.57 26.55 7.65
C HIS A 6 -7.36 26.98 8.88
N ASP A 7 -6.74 26.88 10.03
CA ASP A 7 -7.28 27.39 11.30
C ASP A 7 -6.15 28.02 12.12
N LYS A 8 -6.33 29.29 12.45
CA LYS A 8 -5.29 30.07 13.13
C LYS A 8 -5.13 29.66 14.59
N ASP A 9 -6.23 29.31 15.24
CA ASP A 9 -6.25 29.06 16.69
C ASP A 9 -5.57 27.73 17.03
N THR A 10 -5.77 26.70 16.20
CA THR A 10 -5.11 25.38 16.36
C THR A 10 -3.80 25.26 15.59
N GLY A 11 -3.49 26.21 14.72
CA GLY A 11 -2.34 26.17 13.83
C GLY A 11 -2.48 25.18 12.66
N LEU A 12 -3.69 24.64 12.41
CA LEU A 12 -3.92 23.68 11.34
C LEU A 12 -3.63 24.30 9.96
N LYS A 13 -2.79 23.62 9.19
CA LYS A 13 -2.60 23.82 7.76
C LYS A 13 -2.68 22.47 7.09
N ALA A 14 -3.75 22.21 6.33
CA ALA A 14 -3.95 20.94 5.66
C ALA A 14 -4.50 21.13 4.24
N ILE A 15 -4.30 20.13 3.40
CA ILE A 15 -4.85 20.07 2.05
C ILE A 15 -5.52 18.70 1.89
N ILE A 16 -6.80 18.70 1.48
CA ILE A 16 -7.54 17.48 1.15
C ILE A 16 -7.68 17.40 -0.37
N GLY A 17 -7.17 16.35 -0.98
CA GLY A 17 -7.31 16.05 -2.39
C GLY A 17 -8.33 14.94 -2.63
N ILE A 18 -9.37 15.21 -3.41
CA ILE A 18 -10.35 14.24 -3.89
C ILE A 18 -10.13 14.08 -5.39
N HIS A 19 -9.51 12.97 -5.78
CA HIS A 19 -9.17 12.71 -7.18
C HIS A 19 -10.40 12.18 -7.93
N ASN A 20 -11.10 11.19 -7.38
CA ASN A 20 -12.20 10.52 -8.06
C ASN A 20 -13.23 10.01 -7.06
N THR A 21 -14.53 10.07 -7.42
CA THR A 21 -15.65 9.55 -6.61
C THR A 21 -16.62 8.70 -7.45
N VAL A 22 -16.24 8.27 -8.64
CA VAL A 22 -17.10 7.49 -9.56
C VAL A 22 -17.47 6.14 -8.96
N LEU A 23 -16.53 5.47 -8.31
CA LEU A 23 -16.75 4.17 -7.66
C LEU A 23 -17.37 4.27 -6.26
N GLY A 24 -17.42 5.46 -5.68
CA GLY A 24 -17.90 5.70 -4.32
C GLY A 24 -17.15 6.85 -3.64
N PRO A 25 -17.33 7.04 -2.33
CA PRO A 25 -16.63 8.08 -1.60
C PRO A 25 -15.11 7.93 -1.74
N ALA A 26 -14.41 9.06 -1.84
CA ALA A 26 -12.97 9.06 -1.93
C ALA A 26 -12.35 8.65 -0.58
N LEU A 27 -11.59 7.55 -0.55
CA LEU A 27 -10.90 7.11 0.65
C LEU A 27 -9.39 7.26 0.49
N GLY A 28 -8.73 7.71 1.55
CA GLY A 28 -7.29 7.71 1.68
C GLY A 28 -6.83 8.36 2.97
N GLY A 29 -5.72 7.87 3.51
CA GLY A 29 -5.19 8.28 4.80
C GLY A 29 -4.70 9.73 4.82
N THR A 30 -4.65 10.31 6.00
CA THR A 30 -4.06 11.63 6.26
C THR A 30 -2.62 11.46 6.66
N ARG A 31 -1.72 12.17 5.97
CA ARG A 31 -0.30 12.24 6.28
C ARG A 31 0.02 13.55 7.00
N MET A 32 0.74 13.49 8.11
CA MET A 32 1.34 14.69 8.69
C MET A 32 2.84 14.67 8.48
N TRP A 33 3.33 15.67 7.76
CA TRP A 33 4.73 15.72 7.35
C TRP A 33 5.26 17.16 7.33
N ASN A 34 6.55 17.29 7.64
CA ASN A 34 7.23 18.59 7.61
C ASN A 34 7.64 18.96 6.18
N TYR A 35 6.65 19.35 5.37
CA TYR A 35 6.88 19.80 4.00
C TYR A 35 7.69 21.10 3.97
N THR A 36 8.59 21.22 3.02
CA THR A 36 9.42 22.41 2.84
C THR A 36 8.58 23.65 2.47
N ASN A 37 7.49 23.43 1.75
CA ASN A 37 6.55 24.48 1.34
C ASN A 37 5.18 23.88 0.94
N GLU A 38 4.20 24.74 0.73
CA GLU A 38 2.83 24.33 0.39
C GLU A 38 2.72 23.67 -1.00
N TRP A 39 3.60 23.98 -1.94
CA TRP A 39 3.63 23.35 -3.27
C TRP A 39 4.05 21.89 -3.20
N GLU A 40 5.00 21.57 -2.34
CA GLU A 40 5.40 20.19 -2.09
C GLU A 40 4.22 19.40 -1.51
N ALA A 41 3.54 19.96 -0.51
CA ALA A 41 2.35 19.36 0.10
C ALA A 41 1.21 19.17 -0.92
N LEU A 42 0.96 20.19 -1.77
CA LEU A 42 -0.05 20.10 -2.83
C LEU A 42 0.29 19.01 -3.85
N ASN A 43 1.52 18.96 -4.32
CA ASN A 43 1.96 17.92 -5.26
C ASN A 43 1.81 16.52 -4.66
N ASP A 44 2.17 16.35 -3.39
CA ASP A 44 2.06 15.05 -2.72
C ASP A 44 0.59 14.62 -2.58
N VAL A 45 -0.30 15.49 -2.13
CA VAL A 45 -1.73 15.16 -1.99
C VAL A 45 -2.38 14.83 -3.33
N LEU A 46 -2.01 15.53 -4.42
CA LEU A 46 -2.54 15.25 -5.77
C LEU A 46 -2.07 13.87 -6.26
N ARG A 47 -0.77 13.59 -6.14
CA ARG A 47 -0.18 12.31 -6.53
C ARG A 47 -0.77 11.15 -5.72
N LEU A 48 -0.84 11.30 -4.41
CA LEU A 48 -1.33 10.25 -3.51
C LEU A 48 -2.83 10.00 -3.67
N SER A 49 -3.66 11.05 -3.83
CA SER A 49 -5.10 10.88 -4.05
C SER A 49 -5.39 10.16 -5.38
N ARG A 50 -4.60 10.44 -6.43
CA ARG A 50 -4.66 9.70 -7.70
C ARG A 50 -4.29 8.23 -7.48
N GLY A 51 -3.21 7.94 -6.78
CA GLY A 51 -2.78 6.59 -6.45
C GLY A 51 -3.86 5.79 -5.73
N MET A 52 -4.55 6.43 -4.77
CA MET A 52 -5.67 5.80 -4.05
C MET A 52 -6.84 5.44 -4.96
N SER A 53 -7.18 6.24 -5.99
CA SER A 53 -8.22 5.88 -6.95
C SER A 53 -7.91 4.57 -7.68
N PHE A 54 -6.67 4.41 -8.14
CA PHE A 54 -6.25 3.20 -8.84
C PHE A 54 -6.12 2.00 -7.90
N LYS A 55 -5.59 2.20 -6.70
CA LYS A 55 -5.49 1.16 -5.67
C LYS A 55 -6.88 0.63 -5.28
N ASN A 56 -7.83 1.50 -4.99
CA ASN A 56 -9.20 1.12 -4.65
C ASN A 56 -9.90 0.42 -5.82
N SER A 57 -9.72 0.94 -7.03
CA SER A 57 -10.30 0.37 -8.23
C SER A 57 -9.78 -1.03 -8.53
N ILE A 58 -8.45 -1.23 -8.60
CA ILE A 58 -7.88 -2.54 -8.92
C ILE A 58 -8.16 -3.59 -7.84
N SER A 59 -8.32 -3.16 -6.59
CA SER A 59 -8.71 -4.04 -5.48
C SER A 59 -10.19 -4.39 -5.48
N GLY A 60 -10.96 -3.90 -6.47
CA GLY A 60 -12.39 -4.18 -6.59
C GLY A 60 -13.22 -3.59 -5.44
N LEU A 61 -12.79 -2.45 -4.86
CA LEU A 61 -13.53 -1.74 -3.82
C LEU A 61 -14.44 -0.67 -4.44
N ASN A 62 -15.60 -0.44 -3.83
CA ASN A 62 -16.52 0.61 -4.24
C ASN A 62 -16.16 1.94 -3.57
N LEU A 63 -14.94 2.39 -3.84
CA LEU A 63 -14.35 3.61 -3.31
C LEU A 63 -13.68 4.40 -4.42
N GLY A 64 -13.81 5.70 -4.34
CA GLY A 64 -12.96 6.63 -5.06
C GLY A 64 -11.58 6.78 -4.40
N GLY A 65 -10.81 7.76 -4.83
CA GLY A 65 -9.50 8.04 -4.27
C GLY A 65 -9.39 9.45 -3.71
N GLY A 66 -8.98 9.53 -2.46
CA GLY A 66 -8.68 10.76 -1.76
C GLY A 66 -7.38 10.66 -0.99
N LYS A 67 -6.90 11.78 -0.52
CA LYS A 67 -5.76 11.91 0.38
C LYS A 67 -5.85 13.22 1.13
N ALA A 68 -5.33 13.25 2.35
CA ALA A 68 -5.08 14.52 3.02
C ALA A 68 -3.60 14.62 3.44
N VAL A 69 -3.10 15.83 3.49
CA VAL A 69 -1.81 16.15 4.09
C VAL A 69 -2.00 17.26 5.11
N ILE A 70 -1.36 17.13 6.26
CA ILE A 70 -1.21 18.18 7.27
C ILE A 70 0.24 18.63 7.24
N ILE A 71 0.46 19.92 7.08
CA ILE A 71 1.79 20.52 7.03
C ILE A 71 2.26 20.79 8.46
N GLY A 72 3.25 20.06 8.92
CA GLY A 72 3.82 20.22 10.25
C GLY A 72 4.57 18.98 10.74
N ASP A 73 5.27 19.15 11.85
CA ASP A 73 5.97 18.06 12.52
C ASP A 73 5.00 17.29 13.43
N ALA A 74 4.74 16.02 13.07
CA ALA A 74 3.84 15.14 13.81
C ALA A 74 4.30 14.88 15.27
N LYS A 75 5.59 15.05 15.59
CA LYS A 75 6.11 14.83 16.93
C LYS A 75 5.92 16.01 17.88
N THR A 76 5.91 17.22 17.35
CA THR A 76 5.93 18.46 18.15
C THR A 76 4.71 19.36 17.97
N GLN A 77 3.99 19.22 16.84
CA GLN A 77 2.89 20.14 16.49
C GLN A 77 1.52 19.45 16.45
N LYS A 78 1.45 18.13 16.54
CA LYS A 78 0.20 17.39 16.54
C LYS A 78 -0.47 17.47 17.92
N THR A 79 -1.64 18.12 18.01
CA THR A 79 -2.43 18.23 19.22
C THR A 79 -3.86 17.70 19.02
N PRO A 80 -4.57 17.33 20.11
CA PRO A 80 -5.98 16.91 20.00
C PRO A 80 -6.87 17.97 19.34
N GLU A 81 -6.65 19.25 19.65
CA GLU A 81 -7.42 20.38 19.10
C GLU A 81 -7.21 20.51 17.60
N LEU A 82 -5.96 20.35 17.13
CA LEU A 82 -5.63 20.33 15.71
C LEU A 82 -6.34 19.17 15.00
N MET A 83 -6.34 17.98 15.61
CA MET A 83 -7.00 16.80 15.05
C MET A 83 -8.52 16.94 15.02
N THR A 84 -9.12 17.49 16.06
CA THR A 84 -10.54 17.83 16.11
C THR A 84 -10.91 18.81 15.00
N LYS A 85 -10.11 19.87 14.81
CA LYS A 85 -10.33 20.85 13.75
C LYS A 85 -10.22 20.22 12.36
N PHE A 86 -9.23 19.37 12.14
CA PHE A 86 -9.10 18.61 10.90
C PHE A 86 -10.35 17.75 10.65
N GLY A 87 -10.84 17.05 11.68
CA GLY A 87 -12.08 16.27 11.61
C GLY A 87 -13.30 17.09 11.18
N GLN A 88 -13.43 18.34 11.69
CA GLN A 88 -14.50 19.26 11.27
C GLN A 88 -14.39 19.63 9.78
N PHE A 89 -13.18 19.81 9.24
CA PHE A 89 -13.00 20.00 7.79
C PHE A 89 -13.39 18.76 6.99
N VAL A 90 -13.05 17.56 7.46
CA VAL A 90 -13.48 16.30 6.83
C VAL A 90 -15.01 16.20 6.83
N ASP A 91 -15.67 16.50 7.96
CA ASP A 91 -17.13 16.48 8.09
C ASP A 91 -17.82 17.43 7.13
N SER A 92 -17.25 18.62 6.92
CA SER A 92 -17.78 19.64 5.99
C SER A 92 -17.87 19.16 4.54
N LEU A 93 -17.13 18.09 4.17
CA LEU A 93 -17.19 17.46 2.85
C LEU A 93 -18.33 16.45 2.69
N SER A 94 -19.16 16.29 3.75
CA SER A 94 -20.41 15.51 3.71
C SER A 94 -20.25 14.11 3.12
N GLY A 95 -19.18 13.42 3.47
CA GLY A 95 -18.90 12.04 3.06
C GLY A 95 -18.28 11.87 1.68
N LYS A 96 -17.95 12.94 0.97
CA LYS A 96 -17.18 12.84 -0.28
C LYS A 96 -15.76 12.33 -0.06
N TYR A 97 -15.20 12.56 1.13
CA TYR A 97 -13.90 12.08 1.55
C TYR A 97 -14.01 11.35 2.88
N ILE A 98 -13.37 10.20 2.96
CA ILE A 98 -13.20 9.41 4.19
C ILE A 98 -11.71 9.35 4.47
N THR A 99 -11.32 9.80 5.67
CA THR A 99 -9.93 9.79 6.12
C THR A 99 -9.58 8.50 6.83
N ALA A 100 -8.29 8.21 6.93
CA ALA A 100 -7.71 7.15 7.74
C ALA A 100 -6.29 7.54 8.17
N GLU A 101 -5.59 6.68 8.90
CA GLU A 101 -4.19 6.93 9.24
C GLU A 101 -3.23 6.77 8.05
N ASP A 102 -2.14 7.51 8.07
CA ASP A 102 -0.96 7.37 7.20
C ASP A 102 0.28 7.88 7.96
N VAL A 103 1.38 8.13 7.28
CA VAL A 103 2.64 8.61 7.88
C VAL A 103 2.42 9.81 8.81
N GLY A 104 2.99 9.74 10.02
CA GLY A 104 2.85 10.79 11.04
C GLY A 104 1.53 10.75 11.81
N MET A 105 0.63 9.83 11.49
CA MET A 105 -0.66 9.63 12.16
C MET A 105 -0.70 8.29 12.86
N GLU A 106 -1.51 8.18 13.90
CA GLU A 106 -1.72 6.98 14.69
C GLU A 106 -3.23 6.75 14.89
N THR A 107 -3.62 5.54 15.26
CA THR A 107 -5.02 5.17 15.54
C THR A 107 -5.70 6.14 16.52
N LYS A 108 -4.97 6.58 17.58
CA LYS A 108 -5.50 7.57 18.54
C LYS A 108 -5.88 8.91 17.90
N ASP A 109 -5.21 9.31 16.82
CA ASP A 109 -5.53 10.54 16.11
C ASP A 109 -6.84 10.38 15.33
N MET A 110 -7.05 9.20 14.73
CA MET A 110 -8.31 8.85 14.07
C MET A 110 -9.46 8.74 15.08
N ASP A 111 -9.18 8.26 16.30
CA ASP A 111 -10.16 8.24 17.38
C ASP A 111 -10.64 9.65 17.76
N ILE A 112 -9.73 10.64 17.80
CA ILE A 112 -10.09 12.05 18.03
C ILE A 112 -10.93 12.58 16.86
N VAL A 113 -10.53 12.31 15.62
CA VAL A 113 -11.29 12.70 14.43
C VAL A 113 -12.68 12.09 14.44
N SER A 114 -12.85 10.86 14.92
CA SER A 114 -14.13 10.16 15.00
C SER A 114 -15.14 10.79 15.95
N GLU A 115 -14.69 11.62 16.88
CA GLU A 115 -15.58 12.33 17.81
C GLU A 115 -16.38 13.45 17.13
N VAL A 116 -15.91 13.94 15.98
CA VAL A 116 -16.55 15.08 15.27
C VAL A 116 -17.00 14.72 13.85
N THR A 117 -16.65 13.56 13.33
CA THR A 117 -17.12 13.08 12.02
C THR A 117 -17.21 11.56 11.97
N LYS A 118 -18.19 11.04 11.22
CA LYS A 118 -18.29 9.62 10.89
C LYS A 118 -17.49 9.24 9.63
N HIS A 119 -16.87 10.21 8.96
CA HIS A 119 -16.15 10.02 7.71
C HIS A 119 -14.66 9.76 7.98
N VAL A 120 -14.40 8.81 8.85
CA VAL A 120 -13.08 8.35 9.28
C VAL A 120 -13.09 6.83 9.43
N ALA A 121 -11.96 6.20 9.14
CA ALA A 121 -11.73 4.78 9.32
C ALA A 121 -10.30 4.55 9.87
N GLY A 122 -9.99 3.33 10.28
CA GLY A 122 -8.73 3.05 11.01
C GLY A 122 -8.79 3.54 12.46
N ILE A 123 -9.99 3.56 13.05
CA ILE A 123 -10.21 3.85 14.47
C ILE A 123 -9.88 2.63 15.34
N SER A 124 -9.79 2.83 16.64
CA SER A 124 -9.52 1.74 17.57
C SER A 124 -10.63 0.68 17.57
N VAL A 125 -10.26 -0.56 17.92
CA VAL A 125 -11.22 -1.68 17.99
C VAL A 125 -12.32 -1.38 18.98
N GLU A 126 -12.01 -0.70 20.09
CA GLU A 126 -12.94 -0.28 21.14
C GLU A 126 -14.00 0.68 20.60
N LYS A 127 -13.69 1.44 19.56
CA LYS A 127 -14.62 2.33 18.85
C LYS A 127 -15.25 1.69 17.60
N GLY A 128 -15.02 0.38 17.37
CA GLY A 128 -15.59 -0.36 16.25
C GLY A 128 -14.70 -0.42 15.01
N GLY A 129 -13.45 -0.07 15.13
CA GLY A 129 -12.47 -0.16 14.05
C GLY A 129 -12.00 -1.56 13.73
N SER A 130 -11.34 -1.72 12.59
CA SER A 130 -10.85 -3.01 12.08
C SER A 130 -9.50 -3.46 12.67
N GLY A 131 -8.90 -2.63 13.51
CA GLY A 131 -7.61 -2.88 14.16
C GLY A 131 -6.42 -2.81 13.20
N ASN A 132 -5.30 -3.41 13.61
CA ASN A 132 -4.03 -3.35 12.88
C ASN A 132 -4.16 -3.93 11.45
N PRO A 133 -3.95 -3.15 10.39
CA PRO A 133 -4.07 -3.60 9.01
C PRO A 133 -2.88 -4.44 8.52
N SER A 134 -1.77 -4.48 9.28
CA SER A 134 -0.52 -5.12 8.83
C SER A 134 -0.67 -6.61 8.52
N PRO A 135 -1.40 -7.43 9.29
CA PRO A 135 -1.59 -8.84 8.95
C PRO A 135 -2.34 -9.05 7.63
N VAL A 136 -3.36 -8.23 7.36
CA VAL A 136 -4.12 -8.30 6.09
C VAL A 136 -3.26 -7.85 4.92
N THR A 137 -2.46 -6.79 5.11
CA THR A 137 -1.51 -6.31 4.10
C THR A 137 -0.48 -7.39 3.76
N ALA A 138 0.12 -8.01 4.78
CA ALA A 138 1.11 -9.08 4.57
C ALA A 138 0.50 -10.29 3.85
N TYR A 139 -0.74 -10.66 4.19
CA TYR A 139 -1.46 -11.73 3.50
C TYR A 139 -1.71 -11.40 2.02
N GLY A 140 -2.10 -10.15 1.71
CA GLY A 140 -2.25 -9.68 0.33
C GLY A 140 -0.95 -9.78 -0.48
N VAL A 141 0.18 -9.36 0.12
CA VAL A 141 1.51 -9.51 -0.51
C VAL A 141 1.87 -10.97 -0.73
N PHE A 142 1.61 -11.83 0.26
CA PHE A 142 1.83 -13.26 0.15
C PHE A 142 1.02 -13.89 -0.99
N MET A 143 -0.27 -13.53 -1.13
CA MET A 143 -1.12 -13.99 -2.22
C MET A 143 -0.65 -13.47 -3.58
N GLY A 144 -0.24 -12.21 -3.67
CA GLY A 144 0.37 -11.66 -4.88
C GLY A 144 1.70 -12.35 -5.26
N MET A 145 2.50 -12.70 -4.27
CA MET A 145 3.75 -13.46 -4.47
C MET A 145 3.48 -14.88 -4.97
N LYS A 146 2.48 -15.58 -4.41
CA LYS A 146 2.02 -16.89 -4.91
C LYS A 146 1.53 -16.82 -6.35
N ALA A 147 0.75 -15.79 -6.69
CA ALA A 147 0.31 -15.56 -8.07
C ALA A 147 1.49 -15.34 -9.02
N ALA A 148 2.48 -14.53 -8.60
CA ALA A 148 3.69 -14.32 -9.39
C ALA A 148 4.50 -15.60 -9.58
N ALA A 149 4.63 -16.42 -8.54
CA ALA A 149 5.28 -17.73 -8.63
C ALA A 149 4.52 -18.68 -9.57
N LYS A 150 3.18 -18.72 -9.48
CA LYS A 150 2.32 -19.48 -10.39
C LYS A 150 2.55 -19.07 -11.84
N TYR A 151 2.58 -17.77 -12.09
CA TYR A 151 2.76 -17.24 -13.44
C TYR A 151 4.17 -17.48 -13.99
N LYS A 152 5.21 -17.27 -13.17
CA LYS A 152 6.61 -17.34 -13.58
C LYS A 152 7.15 -18.78 -13.64
N TYR A 153 6.74 -19.63 -12.69
CA TYR A 153 7.28 -20.98 -12.52
C TYR A 153 6.27 -22.10 -12.78
N GLY A 154 5.01 -21.77 -13.06
CA GLY A 154 3.94 -22.76 -13.28
C GLY A 154 3.33 -23.34 -11.99
N SER A 155 3.85 -22.99 -10.81
CA SER A 155 3.36 -23.44 -9.51
C SER A 155 3.32 -22.30 -8.52
N ASP A 156 2.28 -22.22 -7.68
CA ASP A 156 2.15 -21.25 -6.60
C ASP A 156 2.75 -21.76 -5.27
N ASN A 157 3.36 -22.96 -5.29
CA ASN A 157 4.08 -23.49 -4.13
C ASN A 157 5.41 -22.74 -3.96
N LEU A 158 5.59 -22.15 -2.77
CA LEU A 158 6.81 -21.41 -2.40
C LEU A 158 7.84 -22.26 -1.66
N GLU A 159 7.57 -23.56 -1.43
CA GLU A 159 8.51 -24.46 -0.77
C GLU A 159 9.86 -24.48 -1.50
N GLY A 160 10.93 -24.29 -0.76
CA GLY A 160 12.30 -24.22 -1.26
C GLY A 160 12.67 -22.97 -2.06
N LYS A 161 11.73 -22.06 -2.34
CA LYS A 161 12.03 -20.79 -3.00
C LYS A 161 12.83 -19.86 -2.08
N LYS A 162 13.90 -19.30 -2.60
CA LYS A 162 14.74 -18.32 -1.90
C LYS A 162 14.07 -16.94 -1.97
N VAL A 163 13.70 -16.38 -0.83
CA VAL A 163 13.04 -15.06 -0.75
C VAL A 163 13.86 -14.12 0.12
N LEU A 164 14.22 -12.95 -0.42
CA LEU A 164 14.84 -11.87 0.35
C LEU A 164 13.77 -10.84 0.72
N VAL A 165 13.53 -10.67 2.01
CA VAL A 165 12.64 -9.63 2.56
C VAL A 165 13.48 -8.47 3.08
N GLN A 166 13.34 -7.31 2.44
CA GLN A 166 13.98 -6.06 2.84
C GLN A 166 13.00 -5.20 3.63
N GLY A 167 13.25 -5.04 4.92
CA GLY A 167 12.34 -4.35 5.84
C GLY A 167 11.44 -5.33 6.59
N ILE A 168 11.66 -5.45 7.89
CA ILE A 168 10.94 -6.36 8.78
C ILE A 168 10.18 -5.60 9.87
N GLY A 169 9.54 -4.49 9.48
CA GLY A 169 8.53 -3.79 10.27
C GLY A 169 7.27 -4.66 10.45
N HIS A 170 6.15 -4.03 10.81
CA HIS A 170 4.91 -4.77 11.12
C HIS A 170 4.42 -5.66 9.98
N VAL A 171 4.45 -5.18 8.73
CA VAL A 171 4.03 -5.97 7.56
C VAL A 171 5.09 -7.01 7.19
N GLY A 172 6.37 -6.60 7.14
CA GLY A 172 7.46 -7.49 6.74
C GLY A 172 7.62 -8.68 7.68
N GLU A 173 7.46 -8.52 9.00
CA GLU A 173 7.48 -9.61 9.97
C GLU A 173 6.39 -10.65 9.69
N VAL A 174 5.14 -10.21 9.47
CA VAL A 174 4.03 -11.14 9.19
C VAL A 174 4.23 -11.82 7.82
N LEU A 175 4.81 -11.11 6.84
CA LEU A 175 5.17 -11.73 5.56
C LEU A 175 6.24 -12.81 5.75
N VAL A 176 7.27 -12.58 6.56
CA VAL A 176 8.29 -13.58 6.91
C VAL A 176 7.63 -14.81 7.53
N GLN A 177 6.68 -14.62 8.45
CA GLN A 177 5.92 -15.74 9.02
C GLN A 177 5.23 -16.57 7.93
N HIS A 178 4.42 -15.97 7.07
CA HIS A 178 3.72 -16.69 5.99
C HIS A 178 4.68 -17.44 5.05
N LEU A 179 5.81 -16.81 4.73
CA LEU A 179 6.81 -17.42 3.86
C LEU A 179 7.49 -18.62 4.51
N THR A 180 7.89 -18.53 5.78
CA THR A 180 8.51 -19.64 6.51
C THR A 180 7.54 -20.79 6.74
N GLU A 181 6.28 -20.50 7.07
CA GLU A 181 5.20 -21.48 7.20
C GLU A 181 4.91 -22.20 5.86
N SER A 182 5.14 -21.55 4.72
CA SER A 182 5.00 -22.16 3.39
C SER A 182 6.24 -22.93 2.92
N GLY A 183 7.28 -23.05 3.76
CA GLY A 183 8.50 -23.79 3.45
C GLY A 183 9.51 -23.01 2.56
N ALA A 184 9.32 -21.70 2.38
CA ALA A 184 10.30 -20.88 1.66
C ALA A 184 11.60 -20.70 2.45
N ILE A 185 12.71 -20.55 1.73
CA ILE A 185 14.03 -20.23 2.33
C ILE A 185 14.12 -18.71 2.44
N VAL A 186 13.76 -18.18 3.60
CA VAL A 186 13.66 -16.74 3.82
C VAL A 186 14.99 -16.17 4.29
N THR A 187 15.40 -15.06 3.69
CA THR A 187 16.51 -14.21 4.13
C THR A 187 15.95 -12.83 4.45
N VAL A 188 16.35 -12.25 5.57
CA VAL A 188 15.84 -10.94 6.04
C VAL A 188 16.95 -9.91 6.15
N THR A 189 16.60 -8.64 5.92
CA THR A 189 17.47 -7.50 6.15
C THR A 189 16.66 -6.27 6.57
N ASP A 190 17.24 -5.47 7.45
CA ASP A 190 16.66 -4.20 7.93
C ASP A 190 17.80 -3.30 8.39
N ILE A 191 17.55 -2.00 8.53
CA ILE A 191 18.50 -1.06 9.15
C ILE A 191 18.64 -1.27 10.65
N ASN A 192 17.65 -1.91 11.29
CA ASN A 192 17.65 -2.26 12.71
C ASN A 192 18.19 -3.69 12.89
N GLU A 193 19.47 -3.81 13.21
CA GLU A 193 20.16 -5.10 13.37
C GLU A 193 19.56 -5.96 14.49
N ASP A 194 19.16 -5.37 15.63
CA ASP A 194 18.53 -6.11 16.73
C ASP A 194 17.23 -6.78 16.25
N ARG A 195 16.46 -6.07 15.47
CA ARG A 195 15.21 -6.60 14.88
C ARG A 195 15.51 -7.73 13.91
N VAL A 196 16.54 -7.61 13.09
CA VAL A 196 16.98 -8.67 12.16
C VAL A 196 17.31 -9.95 12.93
N HIS A 197 18.06 -9.85 14.02
CA HIS A 197 18.41 -11.00 14.86
C HIS A 197 17.17 -11.59 15.54
N GLN A 198 16.28 -10.76 16.09
CA GLN A 198 15.04 -11.19 16.72
C GLN A 198 14.15 -11.98 15.77
N ILE A 199 13.91 -11.45 14.57
CA ILE A 199 13.02 -12.06 13.58
C ILE A 199 13.67 -13.31 12.95
N GLY A 200 14.98 -13.25 12.68
CA GLY A 200 15.75 -14.42 12.23
C GLY A 200 15.63 -15.60 13.19
N ALA A 201 15.82 -15.35 14.50
CA ALA A 201 15.69 -16.38 15.53
C ALA A 201 14.24 -16.87 15.69
N LYS A 202 13.26 -15.96 15.64
CA LYS A 202 11.83 -16.28 15.85
C LYS A 202 11.27 -17.21 14.77
N TYR A 203 11.64 -16.96 13.50
CA TYR A 203 11.06 -17.66 12.35
C TYR A 203 12.05 -18.60 11.64
N GLY A 204 13.29 -18.72 12.12
CA GLY A 204 14.32 -19.50 11.44
C GLY A 204 14.77 -18.89 10.10
N ALA A 205 14.55 -17.59 9.90
CA ALA A 205 14.99 -16.91 8.69
C ALA A 205 16.49 -16.59 8.73
N LYS A 206 17.16 -16.69 7.57
CA LYS A 206 18.56 -16.33 7.44
C LYS A 206 18.75 -14.81 7.50
N ILE A 207 19.85 -14.36 8.07
CA ILE A 207 20.22 -12.94 8.07
C ILE A 207 21.06 -12.69 6.81
N PHE A 208 20.73 -11.61 6.08
CA PHE A 208 21.53 -11.20 4.94
C PHE A 208 22.86 -10.63 5.42
N THR A 209 23.96 -11.18 4.92
CA THR A 209 25.34 -10.78 5.28
C THR A 209 26.16 -10.32 4.07
N GLY A 210 25.52 -10.20 2.90
CA GLY A 210 26.20 -9.78 1.67
C GLY A 210 26.48 -8.27 1.65
N ALA A 211 27.42 -7.86 0.80
CA ALA A 211 27.78 -6.45 0.63
C ALA A 211 26.70 -5.63 -0.10
N ASP A 212 25.92 -6.25 -0.96
CA ASP A 212 24.88 -5.59 -1.76
C ASP A 212 23.66 -6.52 -1.86
N LEU A 213 22.57 -6.14 -1.20
CA LEU A 213 21.35 -6.91 -1.15
C LEU A 213 20.67 -7.10 -2.54
N TYR A 214 20.85 -6.14 -3.44
CA TYR A 214 20.26 -6.21 -4.78
C TYR A 214 20.89 -7.27 -5.67
N SER A 215 22.16 -7.65 -5.38
CA SER A 215 22.87 -8.71 -6.07
C SER A 215 22.66 -10.11 -5.45
N ALA A 216 21.80 -10.24 -4.45
CA ALA A 216 21.52 -11.51 -3.79
C ALA A 216 20.99 -12.57 -4.79
N ASP A 217 21.49 -13.80 -4.66
CA ASP A 217 21.03 -14.96 -5.43
C ASP A 217 19.75 -15.51 -4.81
N VAL A 218 18.62 -14.91 -5.17
CA VAL A 218 17.29 -15.28 -4.69
C VAL A 218 16.28 -15.38 -5.83
N ASP A 219 15.25 -16.18 -5.65
CA ASP A 219 14.15 -16.30 -6.62
C ASP A 219 13.24 -15.07 -6.59
N ILE A 220 12.97 -14.56 -5.39
CA ILE A 220 12.02 -13.48 -5.14
C ILE A 220 12.67 -12.40 -4.26
N TYR A 221 12.60 -11.15 -4.70
CA TYR A 221 12.94 -9.99 -3.91
C TYR A 221 11.66 -9.29 -3.42
N ALA A 222 11.55 -9.11 -2.11
CA ALA A 222 10.38 -8.52 -1.44
C ALA A 222 10.76 -7.20 -0.74
N PRO A 223 10.72 -6.04 -1.43
CA PRO A 223 10.91 -4.74 -0.79
C PRO A 223 9.71 -4.41 0.10
N CYS A 224 9.94 -4.34 1.42
CA CYS A 224 8.90 -4.07 2.44
C CYS A 224 9.23 -2.85 3.33
N ALA A 225 10.31 -2.12 3.03
CA ALA A 225 10.72 -0.93 3.78
C ALA A 225 10.32 0.36 3.07
N LEU A 226 11.22 0.96 2.32
CA LEU A 226 11.02 2.23 1.64
C LEU A 226 10.65 2.05 0.16
N GLY A 227 9.99 3.05 -0.41
CA GLY A 227 9.77 3.15 -1.86
C GLY A 227 11.04 3.49 -2.63
N ALA A 228 10.94 3.51 -3.97
CA ALA A 228 12.02 3.87 -4.90
C ALA A 228 13.31 3.03 -4.75
N THR A 229 13.19 1.83 -4.20
CA THR A 229 14.33 0.90 -4.08
C THR A 229 14.75 0.30 -5.42
N ILE A 230 13.85 0.30 -6.41
CA ILE A 230 14.12 -0.10 -7.78
C ILE A 230 14.34 1.17 -8.60
N ASN A 231 15.61 1.48 -8.84
CA ASN A 231 16.07 2.72 -9.46
C ASN A 231 17.32 2.46 -10.34
N ASP A 232 17.84 3.50 -10.98
CA ASP A 232 18.99 3.39 -11.91
C ASP A 232 20.25 2.76 -11.27
N ASN A 233 20.42 2.88 -9.93
CA ASN A 233 21.60 2.35 -9.23
C ASN A 233 21.43 0.90 -8.79
N THR A 234 20.21 0.37 -8.76
CA THR A 234 19.89 -0.94 -8.19
C THR A 234 19.38 -1.95 -9.21
N ILE A 235 18.64 -1.49 -10.22
CA ILE A 235 17.89 -2.35 -11.16
C ILE A 235 18.79 -3.32 -11.94
N ASP A 236 20.00 -2.88 -12.27
CA ASP A 236 20.94 -3.72 -13.03
C ASP A 236 21.57 -4.85 -12.20
N LYS A 237 21.56 -4.70 -10.88
CA LYS A 237 22.12 -5.66 -9.94
C LYS A 237 21.11 -6.77 -9.58
N ILE A 238 19.80 -6.52 -9.74
CA ILE A 238 18.75 -7.43 -9.31
C ILE A 238 18.82 -8.73 -10.12
N LYS A 239 19.00 -9.84 -9.40
CA LYS A 239 19.04 -11.21 -9.96
C LYS A 239 17.74 -11.97 -9.77
N ALA A 240 16.91 -11.53 -8.83
CA ALA A 240 15.61 -12.14 -8.58
C ALA A 240 14.76 -12.13 -9.86
N SER A 241 14.06 -13.22 -10.13
CA SER A 241 13.15 -13.32 -11.28
C SER A 241 11.75 -12.77 -10.99
N ILE A 242 11.43 -12.54 -9.71
CA ILE A 242 10.18 -11.93 -9.24
C ILE A 242 10.51 -10.81 -8.24
N ILE A 243 9.78 -9.70 -8.37
CA ILE A 243 9.74 -8.64 -7.35
C ILE A 243 8.30 -8.55 -6.85
N ALA A 244 8.11 -8.82 -5.55
CA ALA A 244 6.81 -8.78 -4.89
C ALA A 244 6.96 -8.44 -3.40
N GLY A 245 6.69 -7.20 -3.01
CA GLY A 245 6.86 -6.71 -1.64
C GLY A 245 5.79 -5.71 -1.22
N ALA A 246 5.79 -5.37 0.06
CA ALA A 246 4.77 -4.53 0.68
C ALA A 246 4.99 -3.02 0.50
N ALA A 247 6.20 -2.57 0.16
CA ALA A 247 6.52 -1.15 0.03
C ALA A 247 5.67 -0.49 -1.06
N ASN A 248 5.22 0.74 -0.80
CA ASN A 248 4.56 1.55 -1.82
C ASN A 248 5.59 2.21 -2.74
N ASN A 249 5.22 2.44 -4.01
CA ASN A 249 6.04 3.15 -4.99
C ASN A 249 7.46 2.53 -5.10
N GLN A 250 7.55 1.22 -5.26
CA GLN A 250 8.82 0.50 -5.32
C GLN A 250 9.70 0.94 -6.50
N LEU A 251 9.08 1.29 -7.63
CA LEU A 251 9.74 1.82 -8.82
C LEU A 251 9.97 3.33 -8.65
N ALA A 252 11.20 3.81 -8.71
CA ALA A 252 11.50 5.24 -8.65
C ALA A 252 10.91 6.01 -9.85
N ASN A 253 10.85 5.37 -11.01
CA ASN A 253 10.13 5.83 -12.20
C ASN A 253 9.41 4.64 -12.84
N GLU A 254 8.09 4.62 -12.72
CA GLU A 254 7.24 3.50 -13.17
C GLU A 254 7.37 3.21 -14.67
N ALA A 255 7.45 4.26 -15.50
CA ALA A 255 7.53 4.14 -16.94
C ALA A 255 8.90 3.59 -17.40
N VAL A 256 9.98 4.01 -16.74
CA VAL A 256 11.36 3.63 -17.08
C VAL A 256 11.67 2.25 -16.48
N HIS A 257 11.59 2.14 -15.15
CA HIS A 257 12.04 0.93 -14.46
C HIS A 257 11.12 -0.27 -14.72
N GLY A 258 9.80 -0.04 -14.87
CA GLY A 258 8.88 -1.11 -15.28
C GLY A 258 9.23 -1.72 -16.63
N LYS A 259 9.67 -0.89 -17.61
CA LYS A 259 10.11 -1.35 -18.91
C LYS A 259 11.42 -2.15 -18.82
N ILE A 260 12.41 -1.65 -18.07
CA ILE A 260 13.69 -2.34 -17.88
C ILE A 260 13.47 -3.69 -17.20
N LEU A 261 12.62 -3.81 -16.18
CA LEU A 261 12.29 -5.09 -15.54
C LEU A 261 11.69 -6.08 -16.55
N LYS A 262 10.76 -5.60 -17.39
CA LYS A 262 10.16 -6.43 -18.44
C LYS A 262 11.22 -6.93 -19.44
N GLU A 263 12.12 -6.05 -19.92
CA GLU A 263 13.20 -6.39 -20.84
C GLU A 263 14.18 -7.41 -20.23
N LYS A 264 14.42 -7.32 -18.92
CA LYS A 264 15.22 -8.29 -18.16
C LYS A 264 14.48 -9.60 -17.86
N GLY A 265 13.20 -9.70 -18.19
CA GLY A 265 12.36 -10.87 -17.88
C GLY A 265 12.06 -11.01 -16.39
N ILE A 266 12.18 -9.94 -15.60
CA ILE A 266 11.84 -9.91 -14.16
C ILE A 266 10.36 -9.59 -14.03
N LEU A 267 9.59 -10.49 -13.41
CA LEU A 267 8.17 -10.27 -13.16
C LEU A 267 7.98 -9.34 -11.96
N TYR A 268 7.40 -8.19 -12.19
CA TYR A 268 7.03 -7.24 -11.14
C TYR A 268 5.55 -7.39 -10.78
N ALA A 269 5.25 -7.72 -9.53
CA ALA A 269 3.89 -7.70 -9.01
C ALA A 269 3.55 -6.27 -8.58
N PRO A 270 2.56 -5.60 -9.21
CA PRO A 270 2.26 -4.19 -8.91
C PRO A 270 1.98 -3.97 -7.43
N ASP A 271 2.78 -3.14 -6.79
CA ASP A 271 2.77 -2.90 -5.36
C ASP A 271 1.39 -2.43 -4.85
N PHE A 272 0.75 -1.48 -5.56
CA PHE A 272 -0.54 -0.93 -5.18
C PHE A 272 -1.71 -1.93 -5.24
N LEU A 273 -1.54 -3.10 -5.90
CA LEU A 273 -2.45 -4.23 -5.80
C LEU A 273 -2.09 -5.12 -4.61
N ILE A 274 -0.84 -5.64 -4.60
CA ILE A 274 -0.52 -6.71 -3.66
C ILE A 274 -0.48 -6.24 -2.21
N ASN A 275 -0.19 -4.96 -1.96
CA ASN A 275 -0.24 -4.36 -0.62
C ASN A 275 -1.62 -3.76 -0.26
N ALA A 276 -2.66 -4.04 -1.06
CA ALA A 276 -3.99 -3.46 -0.83
C ALA A 276 -4.75 -4.06 0.37
N GLY A 277 -4.21 -5.10 1.01
CA GLY A 277 -4.83 -5.68 2.20
C GLY A 277 -5.16 -4.66 3.28
N GLY A 278 -4.31 -3.62 3.44
CA GLY A 278 -4.58 -2.54 4.40
C GLY A 278 -5.85 -1.74 4.08
N VAL A 279 -6.03 -1.34 2.84
CA VAL A 279 -7.24 -0.61 2.44
C VAL A 279 -8.48 -1.52 2.42
N ILE A 280 -8.33 -2.81 2.12
CA ILE A 280 -9.42 -3.80 2.24
C ILE A 280 -9.86 -3.94 3.70
N ASN A 281 -8.90 -3.98 4.64
CA ASN A 281 -9.19 -4.01 6.08
C ASN A 281 -9.96 -2.77 6.52
N VAL A 282 -9.49 -1.58 6.15
CA VAL A 282 -10.16 -0.30 6.46
C VAL A 282 -11.55 -0.20 5.80
N TYR A 283 -11.70 -0.71 4.57
CA TYR A 283 -13.00 -0.72 3.88
C TYR A 283 -14.04 -1.55 4.63
N SER A 284 -13.64 -2.58 5.35
CA SER A 284 -14.57 -3.41 6.14
C SER A 284 -15.33 -2.61 7.19
N GLU A 285 -14.75 -1.55 7.76
CA GLU A 285 -15.42 -0.64 8.69
C GLU A 285 -16.58 0.12 8.04
N ILE A 286 -16.43 0.46 6.76
CA ILE A 286 -17.44 1.22 6.00
C ILE A 286 -18.62 0.33 5.61
N VAL A 287 -18.35 -0.95 5.28
CA VAL A 287 -19.37 -1.88 4.74
C VAL A 287 -19.74 -2.99 5.73
N ASN A 288 -19.25 -2.92 6.96
CA ASN A 288 -19.50 -3.89 8.03
C ASN A 288 -19.17 -5.34 7.64
N TRP A 289 -18.01 -5.56 7.00
CA TRP A 289 -17.55 -6.91 6.67
C TRP A 289 -17.00 -7.64 7.88
N SER A 290 -17.29 -8.94 7.95
CA SER A 290 -16.62 -9.83 8.90
C SER A 290 -15.13 -10.02 8.55
N ARG A 291 -14.36 -10.47 9.52
CA ARG A 291 -12.94 -10.83 9.29
C ARG A 291 -12.76 -11.85 8.16
N GLU A 292 -13.66 -12.79 8.05
CA GLU A 292 -13.66 -13.81 6.99
C GLU A 292 -13.83 -13.16 5.60
N GLN A 293 -14.79 -12.24 5.46
CA GLN A 293 -15.02 -11.51 4.21
C GLN A 293 -13.81 -10.66 3.83
N VAL A 294 -13.13 -10.04 4.81
CA VAL A 294 -11.87 -9.31 4.59
C VAL A 294 -10.80 -10.25 4.03
N MET A 295 -10.64 -11.43 4.64
CA MET A 295 -9.64 -12.39 4.20
C MET A 295 -9.94 -12.95 2.80
N GLN A 296 -11.18 -13.32 2.51
CA GLN A 296 -11.61 -13.76 1.17
C GLN A 296 -11.38 -12.67 0.11
N LYS A 297 -11.70 -11.41 0.42
CA LYS A 297 -11.43 -10.29 -0.48
C LYS A 297 -9.95 -10.09 -0.72
N THR A 298 -9.14 -10.23 0.32
CA THR A 298 -7.67 -10.12 0.23
C THR A 298 -7.08 -11.28 -0.58
N GLU A 299 -7.59 -12.50 -0.40
CA GLU A 299 -7.17 -13.67 -1.15
C GLU A 299 -7.37 -13.50 -2.66
N ASN A 300 -8.42 -12.78 -3.07
CA ASN A 300 -8.68 -12.51 -4.48
C ASN A 300 -7.60 -11.65 -5.17
N ILE A 301 -6.69 -11.05 -4.41
CA ILE A 301 -5.47 -10.41 -4.97
C ILE A 301 -4.71 -11.40 -5.86
N TYR A 302 -4.72 -12.69 -5.51
CA TYR A 302 -4.12 -13.75 -6.31
C TYR A 302 -4.68 -13.79 -7.74
N ASN A 303 -6.00 -13.86 -7.89
CA ASN A 303 -6.64 -13.91 -9.20
C ASN A 303 -6.44 -12.62 -9.98
N THR A 304 -6.61 -11.47 -9.34
CA THR A 304 -6.40 -10.15 -9.96
C THR A 304 -4.94 -9.99 -10.44
N ALA A 305 -3.95 -10.49 -9.68
CA ALA A 305 -2.55 -10.46 -10.10
C ALA A 305 -2.32 -11.33 -11.34
N LEU A 306 -2.88 -12.53 -11.40
CA LEU A 306 -2.79 -13.39 -12.61
C LEU A 306 -3.43 -12.74 -13.83
N GLU A 307 -4.58 -12.10 -13.68
CA GLU A 307 -5.24 -11.34 -14.75
C GLU A 307 -4.35 -10.20 -15.25
N ILE A 308 -3.70 -9.45 -14.34
CA ILE A 308 -2.76 -8.37 -14.70
C ILE A 308 -1.56 -8.93 -15.48
N PHE A 309 -0.96 -10.02 -15.03
CA PHE A 309 0.19 -10.61 -15.70
C PHE A 309 -0.17 -11.04 -17.12
N LYS A 310 -1.30 -11.74 -17.26
CA LYS A 310 -1.82 -12.16 -18.55
C LYS A 310 -2.12 -10.95 -19.47
N PHE A 311 -2.81 -9.94 -18.94
CA PHE A 311 -3.14 -8.73 -19.71
C PHE A 311 -1.89 -7.97 -20.15
N ALA A 312 -0.85 -7.93 -19.31
CA ALA A 312 0.43 -7.33 -19.65
C ALA A 312 1.11 -8.01 -20.83
N ASP A 313 1.12 -9.34 -20.85
CA ASP A 313 1.71 -10.13 -21.93
C ASP A 313 0.89 -10.04 -23.21
N ASP A 314 -0.45 -10.21 -23.13
CA ASP A 314 -1.36 -10.13 -24.27
C ASP A 314 -1.27 -8.78 -25.01
N ASN A 315 -0.97 -7.70 -24.28
CA ASN A 315 -0.86 -6.34 -24.82
C ASN A 315 0.58 -5.83 -24.99
N ASN A 316 1.57 -6.66 -24.65
CA ASN A 316 2.99 -6.33 -24.69
C ASN A 316 3.37 -5.05 -23.89
N ILE A 317 2.72 -4.82 -22.74
CA ILE A 317 2.97 -3.71 -21.81
C ILE A 317 3.59 -4.19 -20.50
N THR A 318 3.98 -3.25 -19.63
CA THR A 318 4.46 -3.62 -18.28
C THR A 318 3.29 -4.03 -17.37
N THR A 319 3.56 -4.84 -16.35
CA THR A 319 2.54 -5.24 -15.37
C THR A 319 1.96 -4.03 -14.62
N HIS A 320 2.77 -3.00 -14.37
CA HIS A 320 2.32 -1.75 -13.79
C HIS A 320 1.32 -1.01 -14.71
N GLN A 321 1.64 -0.88 -16.01
CA GLN A 321 0.73 -0.31 -17.00
C GLN A 321 -0.56 -1.11 -17.14
N ALA A 322 -0.47 -2.45 -17.11
CA ALA A 322 -1.61 -3.35 -17.15
C ALA A 322 -2.56 -3.10 -15.97
N ALA A 323 -2.02 -3.05 -14.74
CA ALA A 323 -2.79 -2.78 -13.55
C ALA A 323 -3.49 -1.41 -13.58
N PHE A 324 -2.78 -0.37 -14.06
CA PHE A 324 -3.38 0.96 -14.27
C PHE A 324 -4.51 0.94 -15.30
N SER A 325 -4.29 0.28 -16.45
CA SER A 325 -5.28 0.20 -17.52
C SER A 325 -6.55 -0.53 -17.06
N MET A 326 -6.41 -1.63 -16.31
CA MET A 326 -7.53 -2.39 -15.76
C MET A 326 -8.29 -1.56 -14.71
N ALA A 327 -7.57 -0.87 -13.82
CA ALA A 327 -8.17 0.02 -12.82
C ALA A 327 -8.93 1.19 -13.48
N GLN A 328 -8.34 1.83 -14.48
CA GLN A 328 -8.96 2.91 -15.23
C GLN A 328 -10.22 2.42 -15.97
N LYS A 329 -10.12 1.27 -16.64
CA LYS A 329 -11.26 0.66 -17.32
C LYS A 329 -12.45 0.47 -16.38
N ARG A 330 -12.25 -0.06 -15.17
CA ARG A 330 -13.33 -0.21 -14.17
C ARG A 330 -13.98 1.12 -13.82
N ILE A 331 -13.17 2.19 -13.64
CA ILE A 331 -13.69 3.54 -13.36
C ILE A 331 -14.53 4.04 -14.54
N ASP A 332 -14.03 3.90 -15.76
CA ASP A 332 -14.71 4.37 -16.97
C ASP A 332 -16.00 3.58 -17.26
N ASP A 333 -15.99 2.26 -17.11
CA ASP A 333 -17.14 1.39 -17.26
C ASP A 333 -18.25 1.78 -16.26
N THR A 334 -17.89 2.06 -15.00
CA THR A 334 -18.87 2.52 -13.99
C THR A 334 -19.42 3.90 -14.33
N LYS A 335 -18.55 4.84 -14.75
CA LYS A 335 -18.98 6.17 -15.18
C LYS A 335 -19.98 6.13 -16.34
N ASN A 336 -19.79 5.19 -17.25
CA ASN A 336 -20.64 5.00 -18.43
C ASN A 336 -21.87 4.10 -18.16
N GLY A 337 -22.08 3.66 -16.92
CA GLY A 337 -23.21 2.81 -16.54
C GLY A 337 -23.13 1.36 -17.03
N LEU A 338 -21.93 0.91 -17.40
CA LEU A 338 -21.68 -0.46 -17.88
C LEU A 338 -21.54 -1.48 -16.75
N ASN A 339 -21.21 -1.00 -15.53
CA ASN A 339 -21.13 -1.81 -14.31
C ASN A 339 -22.31 -1.44 -13.39
N LYS A 340 -23.49 -2.02 -13.63
CA LYS A 340 -24.63 -1.95 -12.71
C LYS A 340 -24.76 -3.24 -11.93
#